data_4dc7d30d862ddd3d0b88718e690840b0
#
_entry.id   4dc7d30d862ddd3d0b88718e690840b0
#
_cell.length_a   1.000
_cell.length_b   1.000
_cell.length_c   1.000
_cell.angle_alpha   90.00
_cell.angle_beta   90.00
_cell.angle_gamma   90.00
#
_symmetry.space_group_name_H-M   'P 1'
#
loop_
_entity.id
_entity.type
_entity.pdbx_description
1 polymer ?
#
loop_
_entity_poly.entity_id
_entity_poly.type
_entity_poly.pdbx_seq_one_letter_code
_entity_poly.pdbx_strand_id
1 'polypeptide(L)'
;MTSVLGYARTFFTGGSYRPEELPTFSDEIDRFHQTLEDLAQYIRTELHKCKLSPEKLLHGPLSDAMTHAGQLAMLRRMAGVPVAPENFIFAEIDAGRLDRDQAEPAAPDKIWNEAPDGWTPPE
;
A
#
# COMPACT_ATOMS: atom_id res chain seq x y z
N MET A 1 -6.34 -3.27 -5.12
CA MET A 1 -4.92 -2.90 -4.92
C MET A 1 -3.96 -3.91 -5.52
N THR A 2 -4.03 -5.17 -5.19
CA THR A 2 -3.15 -6.23 -5.75
C THR A 2 -3.11 -6.21 -7.28
N SER A 3 -4.24 -6.05 -7.95
CA SER A 3 -4.31 -5.98 -9.43
C SER A 3 -3.53 -4.80 -10.00
N VAL A 4 -3.54 -3.65 -9.34
CA VAL A 4 -2.80 -2.44 -9.78
C VAL A 4 -1.30 -2.69 -9.67
N LEU A 5 -0.82 -3.23 -8.54
CA LEU A 5 0.60 -3.57 -8.35
C LEU A 5 1.05 -4.69 -9.29
N GLY A 6 0.22 -5.71 -9.47
CA GLY A 6 0.49 -6.79 -10.41
C GLY A 6 0.55 -6.30 -11.85
N TYR A 7 -0.31 -5.38 -12.23
CA TYR A 7 -0.23 -4.70 -13.53
C TYR A 7 1.06 -3.89 -13.67
N ALA A 8 1.44 -3.11 -12.63
CA ALA A 8 2.71 -2.40 -12.64
C ALA A 8 3.92 -3.33 -12.86
N ARG A 9 3.90 -4.51 -12.25
CA ARG A 9 4.93 -5.53 -12.43
C ARG A 9 5.07 -6.00 -13.89
N THR A 10 3.98 -6.03 -14.66
CA THR A 10 4.03 -6.46 -16.08
C THR A 10 4.88 -5.55 -16.96
N PHE A 11 5.15 -4.32 -16.56
CA PHE A 11 6.08 -3.45 -17.28
C PHE A 11 7.55 -3.87 -17.15
N PHE A 12 7.86 -4.75 -16.20
CA PHE A 12 9.17 -5.39 -16.06
C PHE A 12 9.18 -6.78 -16.71
N THR A 13 8.16 -7.60 -16.43
CA THR A 13 8.13 -9.01 -16.81
C THR A 13 7.47 -9.27 -18.18
N GLY A 14 6.66 -8.34 -18.67
CA GLY A 14 5.78 -8.54 -19.83
C GLY A 14 4.52 -9.33 -19.47
N GLY A 15 3.71 -9.63 -20.46
CA GLY A 15 2.47 -10.39 -20.30
C GLY A 15 1.32 -9.59 -19.69
N SER A 16 0.41 -10.27 -19.01
CA SER A 16 -0.73 -9.69 -18.29
C SER A 16 -0.82 -10.25 -16.87
N TYR A 17 -1.39 -9.47 -15.98
CA TYR A 17 -1.67 -9.90 -14.61
C TYR A 17 -3.17 -10.19 -14.48
N ARG A 18 -3.51 -11.47 -14.36
CA ARG A 18 -4.89 -11.97 -14.17
C ARG A 18 -4.86 -13.10 -13.14
N PRO A 19 -4.72 -12.75 -11.86
CA PRO A 19 -4.68 -13.75 -10.81
C PRO A 19 -6.06 -14.41 -10.63
N GLU A 20 -6.05 -15.69 -10.31
CA GLU A 20 -7.24 -16.40 -9.87
C GLU A 20 -7.69 -15.88 -8.50
N GLU A 21 -8.99 -16.00 -8.21
CA GLU A 21 -9.54 -15.70 -6.90
C GLU A 21 -8.94 -16.64 -5.85
N LEU A 22 -8.66 -16.10 -4.68
CA LEU A 22 -8.15 -16.88 -3.55
C LEU A 22 -9.29 -17.22 -2.58
N PRO A 23 -9.16 -18.34 -1.83
CA PRO A 23 -10.24 -18.82 -0.97
C PRO A 23 -10.62 -17.86 0.16
N THR A 24 -9.65 -17.10 0.69
CA THR A 24 -9.87 -16.21 1.83
C THR A 24 -9.32 -14.80 1.61
N PHE A 25 -9.88 -13.86 2.35
CA PHE A 25 -9.38 -12.49 2.37
C PHE A 25 -7.94 -12.41 2.94
N SER A 26 -7.58 -13.30 3.87
CA SER A 26 -6.21 -13.40 4.39
C SER A 26 -5.21 -13.76 3.29
N ASP A 27 -5.57 -14.72 2.43
CA ASP A 27 -4.71 -15.11 1.30
C ASP A 27 -4.54 -13.94 0.31
N GLU A 28 -5.58 -13.12 0.11
CA GLU A 28 -5.49 -11.91 -0.72
C GLU A 28 -4.58 -10.85 -0.11
N ILE A 29 -4.56 -10.71 1.21
CA ILE A 29 -3.62 -9.82 1.90
C ILE A 29 -2.19 -10.32 1.70
N ASP A 30 -1.94 -11.62 1.88
CA ASP A 30 -0.60 -12.19 1.68
C ASP A 30 -0.14 -12.03 0.24
N ARG A 31 -1.03 -12.27 -0.73
CA ARG A 31 -0.74 -12.02 -2.14
C ARG A 31 -0.44 -10.53 -2.43
N PHE A 32 -1.13 -9.62 -1.76
CA PHE A 32 -0.85 -8.19 -1.89
C PHE A 32 0.56 -7.86 -1.44
N HIS A 33 0.97 -8.29 -0.25
CA HIS A 33 2.31 -8.03 0.27
C HIS A 33 3.39 -8.69 -0.58
N GLN A 34 3.19 -9.93 -1.03
CA GLN A 34 4.12 -10.59 -1.95
C GLN A 34 4.26 -9.82 -3.28
N THR A 35 3.14 -9.35 -3.83
CA THR A 35 3.18 -8.56 -5.09
C THR A 35 3.88 -7.22 -4.90
N LEU A 36 3.71 -6.59 -3.74
CA LEU A 36 4.38 -5.35 -3.37
C LEU A 36 5.90 -5.56 -3.24
N GLU A 37 6.32 -6.63 -2.57
CA GLU A 37 7.73 -6.99 -2.42
C GLU A 37 8.39 -7.31 -3.76
N ASP A 38 7.74 -8.12 -4.59
CA ASP A 38 8.19 -8.44 -5.95
C ASP A 38 8.41 -7.14 -6.76
N LEU A 39 7.42 -6.25 -6.75
CA LEU A 39 7.51 -4.98 -7.48
C LEU A 39 8.64 -4.10 -6.94
N ALA A 40 8.78 -4.01 -5.63
CA ALA A 40 9.87 -3.26 -5.00
C ALA A 40 11.25 -3.83 -5.38
N GLN A 41 11.38 -5.15 -5.45
CA GLN A 41 12.60 -5.81 -5.91
C GLN A 41 12.92 -5.43 -7.36
N TYR A 42 11.95 -5.48 -8.27
CA TYR A 42 12.14 -5.05 -9.66
C TYR A 42 12.56 -3.57 -9.75
N ILE A 43 11.93 -2.69 -8.99
CA ILE A 43 12.30 -1.27 -8.97
C ILE A 43 13.74 -1.08 -8.48
N ARG A 44 14.16 -1.81 -7.45
CA ARG A 44 15.53 -1.69 -6.90
C ARG A 44 16.62 -2.22 -7.84
N THR A 45 16.35 -3.33 -8.50
CA THR A 45 17.41 -4.08 -9.22
C THR A 45 17.30 -4.00 -10.73
N GLU A 46 16.11 -3.77 -11.28
CA GLU A 46 15.82 -3.91 -12.70
C GLU A 46 15.10 -2.69 -13.31
N LEU A 47 15.16 -1.53 -12.63
CA LEU A 47 14.45 -0.33 -13.11
C LEU A 47 14.81 0.04 -14.57
N HIS A 48 16.06 -0.23 -14.96
CA HIS A 48 16.54 -0.01 -16.35
C HIS A 48 15.85 -0.90 -17.39
N LYS A 49 15.20 -2.01 -16.98
CA LYS A 49 14.44 -2.90 -17.88
C LYS A 49 12.94 -2.53 -17.95
N CYS A 50 12.49 -1.61 -17.12
CA CYS A 50 11.09 -1.19 -17.10
C CYS A 50 10.71 -0.54 -18.44
N LYS A 51 9.58 -0.94 -19.01
CA LYS A 51 9.03 -0.36 -20.25
C LYS A 51 8.46 1.04 -20.06
N LEU A 52 8.31 1.48 -18.81
CA LEU A 52 7.91 2.84 -18.45
C LEU A 52 9.11 3.62 -17.91
N SER A 53 9.13 4.94 -18.13
CA SER A 53 10.05 5.80 -17.38
C SER A 53 9.67 5.82 -15.89
N PRO A 54 10.62 6.14 -14.97
CA PRO A 54 10.32 6.26 -13.54
C PRO A 54 9.16 7.22 -13.26
N GLU A 55 9.06 8.33 -13.98
CA GLU A 55 7.98 9.31 -13.84
C GLU A 55 6.63 8.72 -14.23
N LYS A 56 6.57 7.95 -15.32
CA LYS A 56 5.33 7.27 -15.75
C LYS A 56 4.95 6.15 -14.80
N LEU A 57 5.90 5.43 -14.24
CA LEU A 57 5.64 4.41 -13.22
C LEU A 57 5.04 5.06 -11.96
N LEU A 58 5.61 6.20 -11.53
CA LEU A 58 5.13 6.95 -10.37
C LEU A 58 3.74 7.55 -10.62
N HIS A 59 3.55 8.28 -11.72
CA HIS A 59 2.30 8.99 -12.02
C HIS A 59 1.16 8.08 -12.46
N GLY A 60 1.46 6.89 -12.96
CA GLY A 60 0.49 5.88 -13.37
C GLY A 60 0.18 4.90 -12.23
N PRO A 61 0.69 3.67 -12.32
CA PRO A 61 0.25 2.59 -11.42
C PRO A 61 0.56 2.84 -9.94
N LEU A 62 1.63 3.56 -9.57
CA LEU A 62 1.91 3.83 -8.16
C LEU A 62 0.96 4.88 -7.58
N SER A 63 0.62 5.93 -8.34
CA SER A 63 -0.39 6.91 -7.92
C SER A 63 -1.79 6.29 -7.84
N ASP A 64 -2.12 5.36 -8.74
CA ASP A 64 -3.37 4.61 -8.69
C ASP A 64 -3.44 3.72 -7.43
N ALA A 65 -2.35 3.05 -7.07
CA ALA A 65 -2.26 2.28 -5.83
C ALA A 65 -2.46 3.18 -4.59
N MET A 66 -1.90 4.39 -4.56
CA MET A 66 -2.11 5.35 -3.48
C MET A 66 -3.57 5.83 -3.39
N THR A 67 -4.22 6.04 -4.53
CA THR A 67 -5.65 6.36 -4.58
C THR A 67 -6.49 5.24 -3.95
N HIS A 68 -6.19 3.99 -4.27
CA HIS A 68 -6.86 2.83 -3.68
C HIS A 68 -6.58 2.68 -2.18
N ALA A 69 -5.38 3.04 -1.70
CA ALA A 69 -5.09 3.07 -0.27
C ALA A 69 -6.03 4.06 0.48
N GLY A 70 -6.21 5.27 -0.07
CA GLY A 70 -7.16 6.25 0.46
C GLY A 70 -8.62 5.74 0.44
N GLN A 71 -9.04 5.05 -0.62
CA GLN A 71 -10.36 4.43 -0.69
C GLN A 71 -10.56 3.35 0.37
N LEU A 72 -9.56 2.52 0.65
CA LEU A 72 -9.61 1.52 1.72
C LEU A 72 -9.72 2.18 3.10
N ALA A 73 -8.98 3.25 3.35
CA ALA A 73 -9.09 4.02 4.58
C ALA A 73 -10.50 4.60 4.76
N MET A 74 -11.10 5.12 3.69
CA MET A 74 -12.47 5.62 3.70
C MET A 74 -13.49 4.50 3.96
N LEU A 75 -13.34 3.34 3.32
CA LEU A 75 -14.22 2.18 3.55
C LEU A 75 -14.14 1.69 5.00
N ARG A 76 -12.96 1.67 5.60
CA ARG A 76 -12.79 1.34 7.03
C ARG A 76 -13.53 2.33 7.93
N ARG A 77 -13.44 3.64 7.63
CA ARG A 77 -14.19 4.68 8.35
C ARG A 77 -15.70 4.43 8.27
N MET A 78 -16.23 4.15 7.06
CA MET A 78 -17.64 3.84 6.87
C MET A 78 -18.09 2.56 7.59
N ALA A 79 -17.18 1.60 7.79
CA ALA A 79 -17.44 0.37 8.54
C ALA A 79 -17.28 0.54 10.08
N GLY A 80 -17.02 1.76 10.57
CA GLY A 80 -16.86 2.03 12.01
C GLY A 80 -15.52 1.60 12.61
N VAL A 81 -14.52 1.29 11.78
CA VAL A 81 -13.16 0.90 12.16
C VAL A 81 -12.11 1.78 11.46
N PRO A 82 -12.13 3.10 11.70
CA PRO A 82 -11.26 4.04 11.00
C PRO A 82 -9.78 3.76 11.25
N VAL A 83 -8.94 4.20 10.34
CA VAL A 83 -7.48 4.20 10.51
C VAL A 83 -7.10 5.45 11.27
N ALA A 84 -6.23 5.33 12.27
CA ALA A 84 -5.68 6.47 12.99
C ALA A 84 -4.91 7.38 12.02
N PRO A 85 -5.10 8.70 12.11
CA PRO A 85 -4.38 9.64 11.26
C PRO A 85 -2.91 9.73 11.66
N GLU A 86 -2.06 9.91 10.66
CA GLU A 86 -0.64 10.15 10.86
C GLU A 86 -0.19 11.35 10.03
N ASN A 87 0.68 12.17 10.58
CA ASN A 87 1.29 13.27 9.86
C ASN A 87 2.39 12.75 8.93
N PHE A 88 2.09 12.60 7.65
CA PHE A 88 3.01 12.04 6.65
C PHE A 88 4.33 12.82 6.49
N ILE A 89 4.40 14.10 6.88
CA ILE A 89 5.65 14.86 6.82
C ILE A 89 6.68 14.32 7.82
N PHE A 90 6.20 13.75 8.94
CA PHE A 90 7.02 13.23 10.02
C PHE A 90 6.95 11.70 10.12
N ALA A 91 6.18 11.05 9.24
CA ALA A 91 6.09 9.60 9.21
C ALA A 91 7.44 8.96 8.87
N GLU A 92 7.79 7.90 9.58
CA GLU A 92 8.95 7.10 9.26
C GLU A 92 8.61 6.09 8.17
N ILE A 93 9.04 6.39 6.93
CA ILE A 93 8.80 5.53 5.78
C ILE A 93 10.02 4.64 5.58
N ASP A 94 9.89 3.35 5.84
CA ASP A 94 10.91 2.35 5.59
C ASP A 94 10.55 1.52 4.34
N ALA A 95 11.28 1.74 3.25
CA ALA A 95 11.10 1.00 2.00
C ALA A 95 11.44 -0.49 2.10
N GLY A 96 12.05 -0.95 3.19
CA GLY A 96 12.32 -2.36 3.49
C GLY A 96 11.16 -3.07 4.18
N ARG A 97 10.20 -2.34 4.74
CA ARG A 97 9.07 -2.90 5.50
C ARG A 97 7.83 -3.00 4.62
N LEU A 98 7.73 -4.08 3.88
CA LEU A 98 6.65 -4.32 2.91
C LEU A 98 5.73 -5.48 3.33
N ASP A 99 5.98 -6.12 4.46
CA ASP A 99 5.20 -7.23 5.01
C ASP A 99 3.95 -6.77 5.78
N ARG A 100 3.25 -7.71 6.41
CA ARG A 100 2.04 -7.45 7.21
C ARG A 100 2.32 -6.81 8.57
N ASP A 101 3.53 -7.03 9.11
CA ASP A 101 3.92 -6.55 10.45
C ASP A 101 4.47 -5.13 10.35
N GLN A 102 3.57 -4.18 10.19
CA GLN A 102 3.91 -2.77 10.18
C GLN A 102 4.08 -2.25 11.61
N ALA A 103 5.06 -1.37 11.81
CA ALA A 103 5.19 -0.65 13.06
C ALA A 103 4.00 0.27 13.29
N GLU A 104 3.74 0.59 14.56
CA GLU A 104 2.84 1.67 14.89
C GLU A 104 3.30 3.00 14.27
N PRO A 105 2.37 3.92 13.95
CA PRO A 105 2.71 5.22 13.39
C PRO A 105 3.73 5.96 14.25
N ALA A 106 4.81 6.48 13.63
CA ALA A 106 5.86 7.22 14.33
C ALA A 106 5.42 8.66 14.69
N ALA A 107 4.48 9.21 13.92
CA ALA A 107 4.00 10.59 14.09
C ALA A 107 2.47 10.65 14.08
N PRO A 108 1.77 9.91 14.97
CA PRO A 108 0.32 9.92 15.01
C PRO A 108 -0.22 11.31 15.37
N ASP A 109 -1.32 11.71 14.75
CA ASP A 109 -2.00 12.95 15.11
C ASP A 109 -2.56 12.85 16.52
N LYS A 110 -2.31 13.87 17.33
CA LYS A 110 -2.85 13.97 18.71
C LYS A 110 -4.33 14.32 18.75
N ILE A 111 -4.88 14.80 17.65
CA ILE A 111 -6.29 15.16 17.52
C ILE A 111 -6.92 14.24 16.47
N TRP A 112 -7.75 13.33 16.93
CA TRP A 112 -8.53 12.44 16.08
C TRP A 112 -10.00 12.52 16.45
N ASN A 113 -10.74 13.40 15.74
CA ASN A 113 -12.15 13.69 16.01
C ASN A 113 -13.09 12.50 15.80
N GLU A 114 -12.65 11.49 15.07
CA GLU A 114 -13.41 10.28 14.75
C GLU A 114 -12.88 9.05 15.48
N ALA A 115 -12.07 9.28 16.52
CA ALA A 115 -11.50 8.19 17.30
C ALA A 115 -12.60 7.29 17.88
N PRO A 116 -12.41 5.96 17.86
CA PRO A 116 -13.33 5.06 18.54
C PRO A 116 -13.35 5.32 20.05
N ASP A 117 -14.46 4.95 20.68
CA ASP A 117 -14.60 5.07 22.14
C ASP A 117 -13.42 4.38 22.86
N GLY A 118 -12.82 5.10 23.79
CA GLY A 118 -11.68 4.60 24.56
C GLY A 118 -10.30 4.82 23.92
N TRP A 119 -10.22 5.39 22.74
CA TRP A 119 -8.94 5.78 22.17
C TRP A 119 -8.31 6.92 22.98
N THR A 120 -7.02 6.82 23.24
CA THR A 120 -6.22 7.86 23.88
C THR A 120 -5.10 8.30 22.93
N PRO A 121 -4.82 9.61 22.84
CA PRO A 121 -3.70 10.07 22.01
C PRO A 121 -2.38 9.49 22.54
N PRO A 122 -1.43 9.18 21.65
CA PRO A 122 -0.09 8.79 22.06
C PRO A 122 0.61 9.91 22.83
N GLU A 123 1.51 9.55 23.74
CA GLU A 123 2.31 10.46 24.55
C GLU A 123 3.28 11.32 23.73
#